data_3e26901151664f9b0d8b1196f13291a2
#
_entry.id   3e26901151664f9b0d8b1196f13291a2
#
_cell.length_a   1.000
_cell.length_b   1.000
_cell.length_c   1.000
_cell.angle_alpha   90.00
_cell.angle_beta   90.00
_cell.angle_gamma   90.00
#
_symmetry.space_group_name_H-M   'P 1'
#
loop_
_entity.id
_entity.type
_entity.pdbx_description
1 polymer ?
#
loop_
_entity_poly.entity_id
_entity_poly.type
_entity_poly.pdbx_seq_one_letter_code
_entity_poly.pdbx_strand_id
1 'polypeptide(L)'
;MQAEEIEKLLQSFIPVPFVITSVSDQRLGQAVTLLIEGQMEISALGTKLESVLAPYYRPKYIYQVNHIPQTGNGKINRKECRVLAESLQLFGRQE
;
A
#
# COMPACT_ATOMS: atom_id res chain seq x y z
N MET A 1 -11.29 -9.27 0.95
CA MET A 1 -10.39 -8.36 1.65
C MET A 1 -10.93 -6.94 1.60
N GLN A 2 -10.87 -6.26 2.71
CA GLN A 2 -11.36 -4.89 2.80
C GLN A 2 -10.17 -3.98 3.02
N ALA A 3 -9.80 -3.24 1.99
CA ALA A 3 -8.66 -2.34 2.09
C ALA A 3 -8.82 -1.34 3.23
N GLU A 4 -10.03 -0.84 3.42
CA GLU A 4 -10.29 0.13 4.46
C GLU A 4 -10.10 -0.43 5.85
N GLU A 5 -10.41 -1.71 6.05
CA GLU A 5 -10.17 -2.35 7.33
C GLU A 5 -8.70 -2.44 7.64
N ILE A 6 -7.90 -2.79 6.64
CA ILE A 6 -6.46 -2.87 6.82
C ILE A 6 -5.90 -1.48 7.13
N GLU A 7 -6.37 -0.47 6.40
CA GLU A 7 -5.92 0.89 6.62
C GLU A 7 -6.22 1.35 8.04
N LYS A 8 -7.39 0.97 8.55
CA LYS A 8 -7.77 1.36 9.90
C LYS A 8 -6.83 0.76 10.93
N LEU A 9 -6.43 -0.49 10.74
CA LEU A 9 -5.51 -1.14 11.65
C LEU A 9 -4.13 -0.47 11.61
N LEU A 10 -3.73 0.05 10.47
CA LEU A 10 -2.40 0.59 10.29
C LEU A 10 -2.27 2.06 10.67
N GLN A 11 -3.38 2.75 10.90
CA GLN A 11 -3.32 4.18 11.15
C GLN A 11 -2.50 4.54 12.37
N SER A 12 -2.46 3.67 13.37
CA SER A 12 -1.69 3.94 14.57
C SER A 12 -0.18 3.71 14.40
N PHE A 13 0.21 3.07 13.30
CA PHE A 13 1.63 2.75 13.07
C PHE A 13 2.27 3.63 12.02
N ILE A 14 1.51 4.13 11.07
CA ILE A 14 2.05 4.85 9.93
C ILE A 14 1.69 6.32 10.07
N PRO A 15 2.68 7.16 10.40
CA PRO A 15 2.40 8.58 10.70
C PRO A 15 2.28 9.44 9.45
N VAL A 16 2.42 8.88 8.27
CA VAL A 16 2.33 9.62 7.00
C VAL A 16 1.14 9.09 6.22
N PRO A 17 0.67 9.83 5.20
CA PRO A 17 -0.42 9.34 4.37
C PRO A 17 -0.07 8.02 3.71
N PHE A 18 -1.03 7.13 3.64
CA PHE A 18 -0.83 5.83 3.02
C PHE A 18 -2.16 5.31 2.52
N VAL A 19 -2.11 4.30 1.66
CA VAL A 19 -3.31 3.67 1.15
C VAL A 19 -3.00 2.20 0.85
N ILE A 20 -4.00 1.35 1.05
CA ILE A 20 -3.93 -0.06 0.66
C ILE A 20 -4.66 -0.21 -0.66
N THR A 21 -4.00 -0.83 -1.62
CA THR A 21 -4.60 -1.12 -2.92
C THR A 21 -4.17 -2.53 -3.32
N SER A 22 -4.34 -2.87 -4.59
CA SER A 22 -3.93 -4.17 -5.08
C SER A 22 -3.33 -4.03 -6.46
N VAL A 23 -2.48 -4.98 -6.83
CA VAL A 23 -1.92 -5.04 -8.16
C VAL A 23 -2.10 -6.45 -8.69
N SER A 24 -2.01 -6.60 -10.01
CA SER A 24 -2.10 -7.92 -10.62
C SER A 24 -0.90 -8.76 -10.22
N ASP A 25 -1.14 -10.03 -9.97
CA ASP A 25 -0.08 -10.95 -9.55
C ASP A 25 -0.34 -12.29 -10.23
N GLN A 26 0.68 -12.83 -10.87
CA GLN A 26 0.51 -14.04 -11.64
C GLN A 26 0.10 -15.23 -10.78
N ARG A 27 0.60 -15.29 -9.56
CA ARG A 27 0.33 -16.44 -8.70
C ARG A 27 -0.96 -16.28 -7.90
N LEU A 28 -1.24 -15.05 -7.46
CA LEU A 28 -2.35 -14.80 -6.55
C LEU A 28 -3.57 -14.20 -7.22
N GLY A 29 -3.45 -13.82 -8.48
CA GLY A 29 -4.47 -13.03 -9.15
C GLY A 29 -4.34 -11.57 -8.80
N GLN A 30 -4.37 -11.24 -7.52
CA GLN A 30 -4.14 -9.88 -7.04
C GLN A 30 -3.34 -9.95 -5.75
N ALA A 31 -2.49 -8.97 -5.54
CA ALA A 31 -1.67 -8.89 -4.34
C ALA A 31 -1.95 -7.59 -3.60
N VAL A 32 -2.05 -7.69 -2.28
CA VAL A 32 -2.22 -6.52 -1.43
C VAL A 32 -0.98 -5.66 -1.53
N THR A 33 -1.17 -4.35 -1.71
CA THR A 33 -0.09 -3.41 -1.93
C THR A 33 -0.28 -2.20 -1.04
N LEU A 34 0.79 -1.76 -0.39
CA LEU A 34 0.77 -0.58 0.46
C LEU A 34 1.54 0.54 -0.23
N LEU A 35 0.89 1.69 -0.41
CA LEU A 35 1.54 2.90 -0.92
C LEU A 35 1.73 3.87 0.25
N ILE A 36 2.94 4.37 0.41
CA ILE A 36 3.27 5.29 1.49
C ILE A 36 3.76 6.59 0.88
N GLU A 37 3.18 7.71 1.31
CA GLU A 37 3.60 9.01 0.84
C GLU A 37 4.80 9.47 1.67
N GLY A 38 5.89 9.82 0.98
CA GLY A 38 7.10 10.25 1.66
C GLY A 38 8.02 9.09 1.97
N GLN A 39 8.89 9.28 2.95
CA GLN A 39 9.90 8.29 3.29
C GLN A 39 9.67 7.73 4.67
N MET A 40 9.92 6.45 4.81
CA MET A 40 9.71 5.74 6.05
C MET A 40 10.59 4.52 6.06
N GLU A 41 10.98 4.06 7.24
CA GLU A 41 11.81 2.88 7.39
C GLU A 41 10.98 1.63 7.06
N ILE A 42 11.21 1.06 5.90
CA ILE A 42 10.38 -0.05 5.42
C ILE A 42 10.62 -1.31 6.22
N SER A 43 11.86 -1.60 6.61
CA SER A 43 12.14 -2.84 7.33
C SER A 43 11.48 -2.86 8.72
N ALA A 44 11.50 -1.73 9.42
CA ALA A 44 10.83 -1.64 10.71
C ALA A 44 9.32 -1.76 10.54
N LEU A 45 8.79 -1.15 9.48
CA LEU A 45 7.37 -1.24 9.19
C LEU A 45 6.97 -2.67 8.89
N GLY A 46 7.77 -3.38 8.12
CA GLY A 46 7.46 -4.77 7.79
C GLY A 46 7.31 -5.64 9.02
N THR A 47 8.19 -5.45 10.00
CA THR A 47 8.11 -6.20 11.26
C THR A 47 6.80 -5.91 11.98
N LYS A 48 6.40 -4.64 12.03
CA LYS A 48 5.15 -4.29 12.69
C LYS A 48 3.94 -4.85 11.96
N LEU A 49 3.98 -4.84 10.63
CA LEU A 49 2.88 -5.40 9.86
C LEU A 49 2.70 -6.88 10.14
N GLU A 50 3.80 -7.61 10.28
CA GLU A 50 3.72 -9.04 10.58
C GLU A 50 3.07 -9.30 11.92
N SER A 51 3.26 -8.41 12.89
CA SER A 51 2.70 -8.64 14.21
C SER A 51 1.23 -8.21 14.31
N VAL A 52 0.76 -7.38 13.40
CA VAL A 52 -0.58 -6.82 13.47
C VAL A 52 -1.55 -7.48 12.51
N LEU A 53 -1.08 -7.88 11.34
CA LEU A 53 -1.96 -8.38 10.29
C LEU A 53 -1.83 -9.88 10.14
N ALA A 54 -2.97 -10.54 9.89
CA ALA A 54 -2.98 -11.94 9.49
C ALA A 54 -2.20 -12.10 8.18
N PRO A 55 -1.61 -13.28 7.94
CA PRO A 55 -0.75 -13.44 6.75
C PRO A 55 -1.39 -13.04 5.44
N TYR A 56 -2.68 -13.33 5.24
CA TYR A 56 -3.33 -13.01 3.97
C TYR A 56 -3.76 -11.56 3.87
N TYR A 57 -3.60 -10.77 4.94
CA TYR A 57 -3.85 -9.33 4.89
C TYR A 57 -2.56 -8.53 4.74
N ARG A 58 -1.40 -9.16 4.86
CA ARG A 58 -0.13 -8.46 4.79
C ARG A 58 0.15 -8.01 3.36
N PRO A 59 0.62 -6.77 3.18
CA PRO A 59 0.99 -6.31 1.84
C PRO A 59 2.14 -7.13 1.30
N LYS A 60 2.00 -7.60 0.08
CA LYS A 60 3.09 -8.26 -0.61
C LYS A 60 4.09 -7.25 -1.13
N TYR A 61 3.61 -6.06 -1.50
CA TYR A 61 4.46 -5.01 -2.03
C TYR A 61 4.26 -3.75 -1.20
N ILE A 62 5.34 -3.02 -0.96
CA ILE A 62 5.31 -1.74 -0.27
C ILE A 62 6.09 -0.76 -1.12
N TYR A 63 5.44 0.32 -1.55
CA TYR A 63 6.07 1.33 -2.38
C TYR A 63 5.99 2.69 -1.71
N GLN A 64 7.06 3.47 -1.84
CA GLN A 64 7.07 4.85 -1.39
C GLN A 64 6.80 5.74 -2.59
N VAL A 65 5.89 6.70 -2.43
CA VAL A 65 5.51 7.59 -3.52
C VAL A 65 5.57 9.03 -3.03
N ASN A 66 5.63 9.97 -3.98
CA ASN A 66 5.65 11.38 -3.63
C ASN A 66 4.29 11.87 -3.17
N HIS A 67 3.25 11.37 -3.80
CA HIS A 67 1.89 11.78 -3.48
C HIS A 67 0.95 10.61 -3.64
N ILE A 68 0.05 10.45 -2.68
CA ILE A 68 -1.08 9.54 -2.82
C ILE A 68 -2.12 10.25 -3.69
N PRO A 69 -2.55 9.67 -4.81
CA PRO A 69 -3.56 10.32 -5.66
C PRO A 69 -4.85 10.62 -4.90
N GLN A 70 -5.37 11.81 -5.12
CA GLN A 70 -6.59 12.25 -4.45
C GLN A 70 -7.56 12.83 -5.47
N THR A 71 -8.86 12.78 -5.11
CA THR A 71 -9.88 13.44 -5.91
C THR A 71 -9.86 14.95 -5.64
N GLY A 72 -10.65 15.69 -6.39
CA GLY A 72 -10.73 17.12 -6.20
C GLY A 72 -11.24 17.52 -4.82
N ASN A 73 -11.92 16.60 -4.13
CA ASN A 73 -12.44 16.86 -2.78
C ASN A 73 -11.43 16.48 -1.69
N GLY A 74 -10.23 16.07 -2.06
CA GLY A 74 -9.23 15.69 -1.07
C GLY A 74 -9.36 14.27 -0.57
N LYS A 75 -10.23 13.48 -1.16
CA LYS A 75 -10.37 12.08 -0.79
C LYS A 75 -9.43 11.21 -1.61
N ILE A 76 -9.06 10.06 -1.06
CA ILE A 76 -8.19 9.15 -1.78
C ILE A 76 -8.88 8.68 -3.05
N ASN A 77 -8.17 8.81 -4.17
CA ASN A 77 -8.66 8.32 -5.46
C ASN A 77 -8.16 6.89 -5.64
N ARG A 78 -8.98 5.93 -5.26
CA ARG A 78 -8.54 4.55 -5.21
C ARG A 78 -8.24 3.98 -6.58
N LYS A 79 -8.94 4.43 -7.60
CA LYS A 79 -8.66 3.98 -8.97
C LYS A 79 -7.26 4.41 -9.40
N GLU A 80 -6.91 5.66 -9.15
CA GLU A 80 -5.59 6.16 -9.51
C GLU A 80 -4.50 5.54 -8.65
N CYS A 81 -4.81 5.23 -7.41
CA CYS A 81 -3.84 4.54 -6.56
C CYS A 81 -3.51 3.16 -7.14
N ARG A 82 -4.51 2.45 -7.64
CA ARG A 82 -4.25 1.16 -8.25
C ARG A 82 -3.42 1.31 -9.51
N VAL A 83 -3.75 2.30 -10.35
CA VAL A 83 -2.97 2.55 -11.56
C VAL A 83 -1.53 2.86 -11.21
N LEU A 84 -1.30 3.69 -10.20
CA LEU A 84 0.05 4.03 -9.76
C LEU A 84 0.77 2.78 -9.26
N ALA A 85 0.11 1.96 -8.45
CA ALA A 85 0.73 0.75 -7.92
C ALA A 85 1.10 -0.23 -9.04
N GLU A 86 0.22 -0.41 -10.01
CA GLU A 86 0.51 -1.28 -11.15
C GLU A 86 1.72 -0.75 -11.93
N SER A 87 1.80 0.55 -12.10
CA SER A 87 2.92 1.17 -12.78
C SER A 87 4.22 0.93 -12.02
N LEU A 88 4.20 1.07 -10.71
CA LEU A 88 5.38 0.83 -9.91
C LEU A 88 5.81 -0.63 -9.94
N GLN A 89 4.86 -1.55 -10.00
CA GLN A 89 5.17 -2.96 -10.10
C GLN A 89 5.92 -3.26 -11.39
N LEU A 90 5.53 -2.60 -12.48
CA LEU A 90 6.17 -2.84 -13.78
C LEU A 90 7.53 -2.17 -13.89
N PHE A 91 7.67 -0.95 -13.35
CA PHE A 91 8.86 -0.15 -13.62
C PHE A 91 9.68 0.15 -12.39
N GLY A 92 9.12 0.10 -11.21
CA GLY A 92 9.80 0.52 -9.99
C GLY A 92 10.37 -0.57 -9.15
N ARG A 93 10.31 -1.85 -9.61
CA ARG A 93 10.80 -2.84 -8.76
C ARG A 93 12.20 -3.08 -9.02
N GLN A 94 13.06 -2.42 -8.61
CA GLN A 94 14.37 -2.72 -8.76
C GLN A 94 14.81 -3.10 -7.56
N GLU A 95 15.08 -3.49 -7.16
CA GLU A 95 15.61 -3.70 -6.11
C GLU A 95 16.64 -3.66 -6.01
#